data_c20d687d828ace1ac4a5bba6722fbf38
#
_entry.id   c20d687d828ace1ac4a5bba6722fbf38
#
_cell.length_a   1.000
_cell.length_b   1.000
_cell.length_c   1.000
_cell.angle_alpha   90.00
_cell.angle_beta   90.00
_cell.angle_gamma   90.00
#
_symmetry.space_group_name_H-M   'P 1'
#
loop_
_entity.id
_entity.type
_entity.pdbx_description
1 polymer ?
#
loop_
_entity_poly.entity_id
_entity_poly.type
_entity_poly.pdbx_seq_one_letter_code
_entity_poly.pdbx_strand_id
1 'polypeptide(L)'
;MAQSQGHRPVTPVSGTHVLQGAAVRRWIALAEIVADQTRDLVDVLNVFPVPDADTGTNVLLTLRSASDALHRLGRAADAAQVARAAADGAVRGARGNSGLLVSQALAAFADVCAEAPDPTGLRPVELVHVYEAMADTTWAAVSRPVSGTLLSVARDAATAARS
;
A
#
# COMPACT_ATOMS: atom_id res chain seq x y z
N MET A 1 31.88 23.93 18.43
CA MET A 1 30.51 24.46 18.67
C MET A 1 29.57 23.80 17.67
N ALA A 2 28.88 22.74 18.09
CA ALA A 2 27.92 22.04 17.27
C ALA A 2 26.53 22.66 17.50
N GLN A 3 25.93 23.22 16.46
CA GLN A 3 24.56 23.75 16.51
C GLN A 3 23.57 22.57 16.49
N SER A 4 22.91 22.39 17.63
CA SER A 4 21.75 21.53 17.76
C SER A 4 20.60 22.06 16.84
N GLN A 5 20.30 21.35 15.77
CA GLN A 5 19.09 21.63 14.98
C GLN A 5 17.87 21.17 15.79
N GLY A 6 17.17 22.14 16.36
CA GLY A 6 15.95 21.92 17.12
C GLY A 6 14.88 21.23 16.26
N HIS A 7 14.50 20.05 16.67
CA HIS A 7 13.34 19.33 16.16
C HIS A 7 12.10 20.19 16.44
N ARG A 8 11.52 20.77 15.39
CA ARG A 8 10.28 21.54 15.51
C ARG A 8 9.14 20.55 15.84
N PRO A 9 8.44 20.71 16.97
CA PRO A 9 7.30 19.83 17.25
C PRO A 9 6.24 20.01 16.16
N VAL A 10 5.83 18.91 15.55
CA VAL A 10 4.69 18.88 14.62
C VAL A 10 3.45 19.12 15.48
N THR A 11 2.81 20.28 15.32
CA THR A 11 1.55 20.59 15.99
C THR A 11 0.49 19.61 15.48
N PRO A 12 -0.20 18.84 16.33
CA PRO A 12 -1.28 17.98 15.87
C PRO A 12 -2.38 18.86 15.26
N VAL A 13 -2.67 18.64 13.98
CA VAL A 13 -3.78 19.31 13.28
C VAL A 13 -5.05 18.75 13.91
N SER A 14 -5.75 19.59 14.67
CA SER A 14 -7.04 19.27 15.28
C SER A 14 -8.10 19.15 14.18
N GLY A 15 -8.44 17.93 13.82
CA GLY A 15 -9.50 17.61 12.86
C GLY A 15 -9.56 16.11 12.66
N THR A 16 -10.75 15.53 12.65
CA THR A 16 -10.95 14.13 12.33
C THR A 16 -10.69 13.95 10.83
N HIS A 17 -9.42 13.73 10.45
CA HIS A 17 -9.09 13.46 9.06
C HIS A 17 -9.53 12.03 8.73
N VAL A 18 -10.48 11.94 7.81
CA VAL A 18 -11.02 10.68 7.31
C VAL A 18 -10.43 10.42 5.92
N LEU A 19 -9.80 9.26 5.72
CA LEU A 19 -9.33 8.85 4.40
C LEU A 19 -10.53 8.38 3.57
N GLN A 20 -11.16 9.31 2.83
CA GLN A 20 -12.33 9.05 1.99
C GLN A 20 -11.97 8.40 0.66
N GLY A 21 -12.95 7.85 -0.06
CA GLY A 21 -12.78 7.16 -1.34
C GLY A 21 -11.98 7.95 -2.38
N ALA A 22 -12.19 9.29 -2.45
CA ALA A 22 -11.40 10.15 -3.35
C ALA A 22 -9.90 10.20 -2.96
N ALA A 23 -9.59 10.13 -1.67
CA ALA A 23 -8.21 10.11 -1.20
C ALA A 23 -7.57 8.72 -1.44
N VAL A 24 -8.32 7.63 -1.26
CA VAL A 24 -7.88 6.27 -1.59
C VAL A 24 -7.54 6.17 -3.09
N ARG A 25 -8.40 6.71 -3.97
CA ARG A 25 -8.12 6.75 -5.42
C ARG A 25 -6.80 7.45 -5.73
N ARG A 26 -6.58 8.63 -5.13
CA ARG A 26 -5.34 9.39 -5.32
C ARG A 26 -4.13 8.62 -4.80
N TRP A 27 -4.27 7.92 -3.69
CA TRP A 27 -3.19 7.10 -3.13
C TRP A 27 -2.79 5.98 -4.10
N ILE A 28 -3.75 5.23 -4.66
CA ILE A 28 -3.47 4.19 -5.66
C ILE A 28 -2.81 4.79 -6.91
N ALA A 29 -3.32 5.92 -7.43
CA ALA A 29 -2.73 6.58 -8.59
C ALA A 29 -1.29 7.08 -8.34
N LEU A 30 -1.02 7.62 -7.15
CA LEU A 30 0.34 8.02 -6.75
C LEU A 30 1.26 6.82 -6.61
N ALA A 31 0.79 5.72 -6.04
CA ALA A 31 1.57 4.48 -5.94
C ALA A 31 1.96 3.95 -7.33
N GLU A 32 1.05 3.99 -8.31
CA GLU A 32 1.35 3.63 -9.70
C GLU A 32 2.42 4.56 -10.30
N ILE A 33 2.27 5.88 -10.14
CA ILE A 33 3.25 6.86 -10.66
C ILE A 33 4.64 6.63 -10.06
N VAL A 34 4.73 6.43 -8.74
CA VAL A 34 6.00 6.16 -8.07
C VAL A 34 6.60 4.84 -8.54
N ALA A 35 5.79 3.79 -8.68
CA ALA A 35 6.25 2.50 -9.19
C ALA A 35 6.78 2.63 -10.63
N ASP A 36 6.13 3.42 -11.49
CA ASP A 36 6.60 3.67 -12.86
C ASP A 36 7.94 4.41 -12.89
N GLN A 37 8.10 5.43 -12.04
CA GLN A 37 9.33 6.23 -11.94
C GLN A 37 10.51 5.45 -11.35
N THR A 38 10.25 4.50 -10.46
CA THR A 38 11.28 3.72 -9.77
C THR A 38 11.48 2.32 -10.33
N ARG A 39 10.70 1.91 -11.31
CA ARG A 39 10.70 0.57 -11.90
C ARG A 39 12.10 0.05 -12.21
N ASP A 40 12.84 0.76 -13.06
CA ASP A 40 14.13 0.32 -13.54
C ASP A 40 15.16 0.21 -12.41
N LEU A 41 15.10 1.12 -11.43
CA LEU A 41 15.95 1.06 -10.24
C LEU A 41 15.64 -0.18 -9.40
N VAL A 42 14.36 -0.47 -9.17
CA VAL A 42 13.92 -1.64 -8.39
C VAL A 42 14.27 -2.93 -9.12
N ASP A 43 14.12 -2.98 -10.44
CA ASP A 43 14.49 -4.14 -11.26
C ASP A 43 16.00 -4.44 -11.17
N VAL A 44 16.86 -3.41 -11.24
CA VAL A 44 18.32 -3.57 -11.06
C VAL A 44 18.70 -4.02 -9.65
N LEU A 45 17.97 -3.58 -8.62
CA LEU A 45 18.23 -3.97 -7.23
C LEU A 45 17.66 -5.35 -6.87
N ASN A 46 16.89 -5.97 -7.76
CA ASN A 46 16.30 -7.29 -7.55
C ASN A 46 17.35 -8.40 -7.69
N VAL A 47 18.02 -8.70 -6.57
CA VAL A 47 19.06 -9.75 -6.48
C VAL A 47 18.64 -10.95 -5.66
N PHE A 48 17.44 -10.93 -5.06
CA PHE A 48 16.97 -11.98 -4.18
C PHE A 48 15.43 -12.15 -4.28
N PRO A 49 14.88 -13.37 -4.16
CA PRO A 49 15.57 -14.68 -4.08
C PRO A 49 16.11 -15.18 -5.43
N VAL A 50 15.62 -14.60 -6.53
CA VAL A 50 16.05 -14.89 -7.90
C VAL A 50 16.37 -13.57 -8.56
N PRO A 51 17.56 -13.38 -9.15
CA PRO A 51 17.95 -12.14 -9.79
C PRO A 51 17.40 -12.07 -11.23
N ASP A 52 16.07 -12.04 -11.37
CA ASP A 52 15.35 -11.96 -12.64
C ASP A 52 15.04 -10.54 -13.10
N ALA A 53 15.42 -9.54 -12.27
CA ALA A 53 15.30 -8.11 -12.56
C ALA A 53 13.89 -7.68 -13.00
N ASP A 54 12.85 -8.22 -12.38
CA ASP A 54 11.47 -7.96 -12.77
C ASP A 54 10.54 -7.46 -11.63
N THR A 55 11.09 -7.27 -10.41
CA THR A 55 10.31 -6.85 -9.23
C THR A 55 9.57 -5.53 -9.47
N GLY A 56 10.25 -4.49 -9.95
CA GLY A 56 9.68 -3.18 -10.23
C GLY A 56 8.59 -3.26 -11.31
N THR A 57 8.89 -3.99 -12.38
CA THR A 57 7.95 -4.25 -13.49
C THR A 57 6.69 -4.98 -12.99
N ASN A 58 6.84 -6.01 -12.17
CA ASN A 58 5.72 -6.78 -11.63
C ASN A 58 4.84 -5.96 -10.69
N VAL A 59 5.44 -5.15 -9.82
CA VAL A 59 4.72 -4.21 -8.94
C VAL A 59 3.94 -3.19 -9.76
N LEU A 60 4.58 -2.56 -10.75
CA LEU A 60 3.94 -1.57 -11.62
C LEU A 60 2.73 -2.15 -12.36
N LEU A 61 2.88 -3.31 -13.01
CA LEU A 61 1.79 -3.94 -13.75
C LEU A 61 0.60 -4.31 -12.84
N THR A 62 0.89 -4.71 -11.62
CA THR A 62 -0.13 -5.02 -10.62
C THR A 62 -0.88 -3.76 -10.18
N LEU A 63 -0.17 -2.66 -9.90
CA LEU A 63 -0.77 -1.37 -9.54
C LEU A 63 -1.56 -0.75 -10.71
N ARG A 64 -1.09 -0.87 -11.95
CA ARG A 64 -1.87 -0.47 -13.14
C ARG A 64 -3.20 -1.20 -13.22
N SER A 65 -3.22 -2.49 -12.97
CA SER A 65 -4.44 -3.27 -12.96
C SER A 65 -5.41 -2.83 -11.84
N ALA A 66 -4.89 -2.41 -10.69
CA ALA A 66 -5.68 -1.80 -9.63
C ALA A 66 -6.28 -0.45 -10.08
N SER A 67 -5.47 0.44 -10.65
CA SER A 67 -5.92 1.73 -11.19
C SER A 67 -6.97 1.57 -12.30
N ASP A 68 -6.78 0.65 -13.23
CA ASP A 68 -7.74 0.36 -14.31
C ASP A 68 -9.10 -0.09 -13.77
N ALA A 69 -9.12 -0.86 -12.69
CA ALA A 69 -10.36 -1.23 -12.03
C ALA A 69 -11.10 0.00 -11.47
N LEU A 70 -10.37 1.01 -10.98
CA LEU A 70 -10.96 2.24 -10.46
C LEU A 70 -11.56 3.14 -11.55
N HIS A 71 -11.06 3.10 -12.79
CA HIS A 71 -11.63 3.88 -13.89
C HIS A 71 -13.08 3.47 -14.20
N ARG A 72 -13.46 2.24 -13.92
CA ARG A 72 -14.81 1.71 -14.11
C ARG A 72 -15.75 1.99 -12.94
N LEU A 73 -15.23 2.44 -11.82
CA LEU A 73 -15.99 2.71 -10.61
C LEU A 73 -16.45 4.18 -10.57
N GLY A 74 -17.71 4.43 -10.22
CA GLY A 74 -18.27 5.78 -10.09
C GLY A 74 -17.45 6.69 -9.15
N ARG A 75 -17.42 8.00 -9.43
CA ARG A 75 -16.63 8.97 -8.65
C ARG A 75 -17.11 9.14 -7.21
N ALA A 76 -18.38 8.84 -6.95
CA ALA A 76 -18.99 8.96 -5.63
C ALA A 76 -18.79 7.73 -4.74
N ALA A 77 -18.02 6.71 -5.21
CA ALA A 77 -17.75 5.52 -4.43
C ALA A 77 -17.00 5.86 -3.12
N ASP A 78 -17.42 5.22 -2.03
CA ASP A 78 -16.82 5.36 -0.72
C ASP A 78 -15.46 4.65 -0.60
N ALA A 79 -14.81 4.75 0.57
CA ALA A 79 -13.47 4.19 0.77
C ALA A 79 -13.46 2.66 0.63
N ALA A 80 -14.48 1.97 1.16
CA ALA A 80 -14.57 0.51 1.10
C ALA A 80 -14.77 0.01 -0.33
N GLN A 81 -15.64 0.68 -1.10
CA GLN A 81 -15.87 0.34 -2.51
C GLN A 81 -14.62 0.57 -3.37
N VAL A 82 -13.90 1.69 -3.15
CA VAL A 82 -12.66 2.00 -3.87
C VAL A 82 -11.57 0.99 -3.52
N ALA A 83 -11.37 0.70 -2.24
CA ALA A 83 -10.37 -0.26 -1.78
C ALA A 83 -10.65 -1.66 -2.35
N ARG A 84 -11.91 -2.11 -2.32
CA ARG A 84 -12.29 -3.42 -2.88
C ARG A 84 -12.06 -3.48 -4.38
N ALA A 85 -12.46 -2.47 -5.15
CA ALA A 85 -12.22 -2.44 -6.59
C ALA A 85 -10.73 -2.45 -6.95
N ALA A 86 -9.90 -1.71 -6.20
CA ALA A 86 -8.45 -1.72 -6.38
C ALA A 86 -7.84 -3.09 -6.07
N ALA A 87 -8.24 -3.72 -4.95
CA ALA A 87 -7.80 -5.05 -4.55
C ALA A 87 -8.15 -6.11 -5.61
N ASP A 88 -9.41 -6.12 -6.08
CA ASP A 88 -9.86 -7.03 -7.13
C ASP A 88 -9.09 -6.82 -8.44
N GLY A 89 -8.80 -5.58 -8.79
CA GLY A 89 -7.97 -5.24 -9.94
C GLY A 89 -6.55 -5.78 -9.79
N ALA A 90 -5.94 -5.55 -8.65
CA ALA A 90 -4.60 -6.03 -8.32
C ALA A 90 -4.50 -7.57 -8.36
N VAL A 91 -5.47 -8.28 -7.76
CA VAL A 91 -5.50 -9.75 -7.76
C VAL A 91 -5.59 -10.30 -9.18
N ARG A 92 -6.46 -9.75 -10.04
CA ARG A 92 -6.56 -10.18 -11.44
C ARG A 92 -5.32 -9.88 -12.27
N GLY A 93 -4.63 -8.80 -11.94
CA GLY A 93 -3.45 -8.33 -12.66
C GLY A 93 -2.12 -8.69 -12.04
N ALA A 94 -2.10 -9.41 -10.92
CA ALA A 94 -0.87 -9.76 -10.20
C ALA A 94 0.16 -10.44 -11.11
N ARG A 95 1.41 -9.99 -11.03
CA ARG A 95 2.55 -10.53 -11.77
C ARG A 95 3.66 -10.89 -10.81
N GLY A 96 4.24 -12.06 -11.00
CA GLY A 96 5.32 -12.56 -10.17
C GLY A 96 5.00 -12.62 -8.68
N ASN A 97 5.98 -12.96 -7.86
CA ASN A 97 5.82 -12.99 -6.41
C ASN A 97 5.58 -11.59 -5.82
N SER A 98 6.25 -10.57 -6.35
CA SER A 98 6.14 -9.19 -5.86
C SER A 98 4.75 -8.63 -6.13
N GLY A 99 4.19 -8.86 -7.32
CA GLY A 99 2.81 -8.46 -7.63
C GLY A 99 1.78 -9.22 -6.80
N LEU A 100 2.01 -10.51 -6.53
CA LEU A 100 1.15 -11.28 -5.62
C LEU A 100 1.15 -10.64 -4.22
N LEU A 101 2.31 -10.29 -3.66
CA LEU A 101 2.39 -9.64 -2.35
C LEU A 101 1.68 -8.29 -2.32
N VAL A 102 1.85 -7.47 -3.37
CA VAL A 102 1.12 -6.19 -3.49
C VAL A 102 -0.39 -6.43 -3.54
N SER A 103 -0.85 -7.43 -4.28
CA SER A 103 -2.29 -7.75 -4.35
C SER A 103 -2.84 -8.22 -3.00
N GLN A 104 -2.08 -8.99 -2.22
CA GLN A 104 -2.45 -9.40 -0.86
C GLN A 104 -2.51 -8.22 0.11
N ALA A 105 -1.55 -7.29 0.02
CA ALA A 105 -1.58 -6.06 0.79
C ALA A 105 -2.84 -5.23 0.50
N LEU A 106 -3.18 -5.05 -0.79
CA LEU A 106 -4.40 -4.32 -1.18
C LEU A 106 -5.68 -5.06 -0.77
N ALA A 107 -5.68 -6.39 -0.74
CA ALA A 107 -6.81 -7.17 -0.23
C ALA A 107 -7.00 -6.93 1.28
N ALA A 108 -5.94 -7.01 2.07
CA ALA A 108 -5.97 -6.71 3.50
C ALA A 108 -6.46 -5.27 3.78
N PHE A 109 -5.98 -4.29 2.99
CA PHE A 109 -6.49 -2.92 3.05
C PHE A 109 -7.99 -2.85 2.81
N ALA A 110 -8.50 -3.54 1.79
CA ALA A 110 -9.91 -3.56 1.46
C ALA A 110 -10.76 -4.22 2.55
N ASP A 111 -10.26 -5.26 3.20
CA ASP A 111 -10.94 -5.94 4.30
C ASP A 111 -11.07 -5.01 5.51
N VAL A 112 -10.01 -4.31 5.92
CA VAL A 112 -10.09 -3.30 7.00
C VAL A 112 -11.06 -2.17 6.64
N CYS A 113 -11.08 -1.70 5.38
CA CYS A 113 -12.05 -0.69 4.95
C CYS A 113 -13.50 -1.19 5.06
N ALA A 114 -13.75 -2.46 4.74
CA ALA A 114 -15.08 -3.05 4.81
C ALA A 114 -15.57 -3.28 6.26
N GLU A 115 -14.65 -3.48 7.19
CA GLU A 115 -14.91 -3.68 8.62
C GLU A 115 -14.95 -2.36 9.41
N ALA A 116 -14.55 -1.25 8.80
CA ALA A 116 -14.52 0.06 9.44
C ALA A 116 -15.94 0.48 9.86
N PRO A 117 -16.10 1.12 11.05
CA PRO A 117 -17.40 1.59 11.55
C PRO A 117 -18.09 2.59 10.59
N ASP A 118 -17.31 3.34 9.81
CA ASP A 118 -17.78 4.26 8.77
C ASP A 118 -17.18 3.85 7.41
N PRO A 119 -17.98 3.28 6.51
CA PRO A 119 -17.50 2.84 5.20
C PRO A 119 -17.11 4.01 4.29
N THR A 120 -17.51 5.24 4.62
CA THR A 120 -17.19 6.41 3.80
C THR A 120 -15.73 6.81 3.86
N GLY A 121 -15.04 6.46 4.97
CA GLY A 121 -13.62 6.73 5.12
C GLY A 121 -13.01 6.21 6.41
N LEU A 122 -11.68 6.13 6.44
CA LEU A 122 -10.89 5.64 7.57
C LEU A 122 -10.38 6.80 8.42
N ARG A 123 -10.51 6.67 9.73
CA ARG A 123 -9.87 7.53 10.72
C ARG A 123 -8.40 7.08 10.93
N PRO A 124 -7.57 7.88 11.60
CA PRO A 124 -6.19 7.51 11.88
C PRO A 124 -5.99 6.15 12.55
N VAL A 125 -6.89 5.77 13.46
CA VAL A 125 -6.81 4.49 14.15
C VAL A 125 -7.02 3.30 13.20
N GLU A 126 -7.95 3.40 12.26
CA GLU A 126 -8.15 2.34 11.26
C GLU A 126 -6.97 2.28 10.27
N LEU A 127 -6.29 3.40 10.00
CA LEU A 127 -5.08 3.39 9.20
C LEU A 127 -3.94 2.60 9.86
N VAL A 128 -3.80 2.66 11.18
CA VAL A 128 -2.86 1.79 11.90
C VAL A 128 -3.19 0.32 11.64
N HIS A 129 -4.46 -0.07 11.79
CA HIS A 129 -4.92 -1.43 11.51
C HIS A 129 -4.69 -1.84 10.05
N VAL A 130 -4.82 -0.91 9.09
CA VAL A 130 -4.48 -1.17 7.67
C VAL A 130 -3.03 -1.59 7.54
N TYR A 131 -2.08 -0.81 8.08
CA TYR A 131 -0.65 -1.13 7.97
C TYR A 131 -0.32 -2.45 8.65
N GLU A 132 -0.91 -2.75 9.79
CA GLU A 132 -0.76 -4.01 10.51
C GLU A 132 -1.28 -5.18 9.65
N ALA A 133 -2.51 -5.10 9.16
CA ALA A 133 -3.13 -6.14 8.35
C ALA A 133 -2.35 -6.39 7.05
N MET A 134 -1.88 -5.33 6.38
CA MET A 134 -1.03 -5.46 5.20
C MET A 134 0.28 -6.18 5.51
N ALA A 135 0.95 -5.84 6.62
CA ALA A 135 2.20 -6.46 7.02
C ALA A 135 2.00 -7.95 7.36
N ASP A 136 0.98 -8.27 8.15
CA ASP A 136 0.70 -9.64 8.58
C ASP A 136 0.27 -10.53 7.41
N THR A 137 -0.62 -10.03 6.54
CA THR A 137 -1.10 -10.78 5.38
C THR A 137 0.02 -11.06 4.39
N THR A 138 0.86 -10.08 4.08
CA THR A 138 1.99 -10.29 3.16
C THR A 138 3.04 -11.23 3.75
N TRP A 139 3.29 -11.16 5.05
CA TRP A 139 4.20 -12.09 5.72
C TRP A 139 3.68 -13.53 5.71
N ALA A 140 2.39 -13.72 5.96
CA ALA A 140 1.75 -15.04 5.95
C ALA A 140 1.67 -15.65 4.53
N ALA A 141 1.68 -14.82 3.49
CA ALA A 141 1.65 -15.28 2.11
C ALA A 141 2.96 -15.92 1.62
N VAL A 142 4.05 -15.82 2.41
CA VAL A 142 5.37 -16.33 2.02
C VAL A 142 5.78 -17.47 2.93
N SER A 143 6.06 -18.65 2.36
CA SER A 143 6.46 -19.84 3.12
C SER A 143 7.81 -19.69 3.85
N ARG A 144 8.72 -18.85 3.32
CA ARG A 144 10.03 -18.54 3.93
C ARG A 144 10.29 -17.03 3.84
N PRO A 145 9.72 -16.23 4.75
CA PRO A 145 9.92 -14.79 4.75
C PRO A 145 11.38 -14.43 4.98
N VAL A 146 11.89 -13.46 4.21
CA VAL A 146 13.28 -12.98 4.28
C VAL A 146 13.29 -11.49 4.52
N SER A 147 14.17 -11.03 5.40
CA SER A 147 14.42 -9.61 5.67
C SER A 147 15.09 -8.93 4.47
N GLY A 148 14.94 -7.59 4.36
CA GLY A 148 15.48 -6.81 3.25
C GLY A 148 14.62 -6.87 1.97
N THR A 149 13.35 -7.25 2.11
CA THR A 149 12.39 -7.35 1.00
C THR A 149 11.18 -6.43 1.25
N LEU A 150 10.20 -6.46 0.36
CA LEU A 150 8.90 -5.77 0.53
C LEU A 150 8.24 -6.11 1.88
N LEU A 151 8.47 -7.29 2.42
CA LEU A 151 7.96 -7.71 3.73
C LEU A 151 8.53 -6.88 4.88
N SER A 152 9.83 -6.52 4.81
CA SER A 152 10.46 -5.64 5.81
C SER A 152 9.87 -4.25 5.74
N VAL A 153 9.69 -3.70 4.53
CA VAL A 153 9.10 -2.38 4.32
C VAL A 153 7.69 -2.32 4.90
N ALA A 154 6.86 -3.36 4.68
CA ALA A 154 5.51 -3.43 5.23
C ALA A 154 5.51 -3.44 6.77
N ARG A 155 6.42 -4.19 7.41
CA ARG A 155 6.56 -4.23 8.86
C ARG A 155 7.07 -2.92 9.46
N ASP A 156 8.04 -2.29 8.81
CA ASP A 156 8.58 -1.01 9.26
C ASP A 156 7.51 0.08 9.18
N ALA A 157 6.70 0.08 8.10
CA ALA A 157 5.57 0.98 7.96
C ALA A 157 4.51 0.76 9.04
N ALA A 158 4.15 -0.50 9.35
CA ALA A 158 3.23 -0.83 10.44
C ALA A 158 3.76 -0.40 11.81
N THR A 159 5.06 -0.55 12.05
CA THR A 159 5.70 -0.10 13.29
C THR A 159 5.66 1.42 13.42
N ALA A 160 5.98 2.13 12.34
CA ALA A 160 5.94 3.59 12.30
C ALA A 160 4.52 4.15 12.45
N ALA A 161 3.50 3.45 11.97
CA ALA A 161 2.10 3.87 12.08
C ALA A 161 1.57 3.86 13.52
N ARG A 162 2.21 3.09 14.42
CA ARG A 162 1.85 3.01 15.85
C ARG A 162 2.46 4.13 16.72
N SER A 163 3.48 4.81 16.22
CA SER A 163 4.24 5.84 16.95
C SER A 163 3.63 7.22 16.82
#